data_2a77146f500a32b8e5f46bc7cf47f8b1
#
_entry.id   2a77146f500a32b8e5f46bc7cf47f8b1
#
_cell.length_a   1.000
_cell.length_b   1.000
_cell.length_c   1.000
_cell.angle_alpha   90.00
_cell.angle_beta   90.00
_cell.angle_gamma   90.00
#
_symmetry.space_group_name_H-M   'P 1'
#
loop_
_entity.id
_entity.type
_entity.pdbx_description
1 polymer ?
#
loop_
_entity_poly.entity_id
_entity_poly.type
_entity_poly.pdbx_seq_one_letter_code
_entity_poly.pdbx_strand_id
1 'polypeptide(L)'
;NNSWLLKQYPKVNGGIVALEPFTGDVLALVGGFNFKTSEFNRVTQAKRQPGSAFKPIVYAAALEKGFAPNSIILDAPFVESQGVGLKNWKPENYGKKFYGPSTFRKGIEYSRNLMTVRIAKILGLEEILNLSKKLNIYDEIPELLSVSLGAAETTLINLTSAYAPFVNGGNKINPKLISRIQDRRGKTIFQEKSVKCIGCDKFISNETSELPKIENKREKVISEETAYQMASILQGAVKRGTAKKLKTLKVPLAGKTGTTNDNYDAWFIGFSSNLVIGVYIGYDNPRTLGKFETGSKAALPIFKDFVEKALYKEDFQEFQIPENIYLTSLNYDSGLKSAAGEKNIITEALKLEDINNLDNNNLILSNDREKNVKFRQFY
;
A
#
# COMPACT_ATOMS: atom_id res chain seq x y z
N ASN A 1 -25.13 39.30 4.95
CA ASN A 1 -25.94 38.77 3.85
C ASN A 1 -26.25 37.31 4.16
N ASN A 2 -27.51 37.04 4.61
CA ASN A 2 -28.00 35.67 4.76
C ASN A 2 -28.35 35.15 3.35
N SER A 3 -27.47 34.30 2.78
CA SER A 3 -27.77 33.61 1.52
C SER A 3 -28.33 32.22 1.83
N TRP A 4 -29.45 31.87 1.24
CA TRP A 4 -30.05 30.54 1.28
C TRP A 4 -29.48 29.70 0.15
N LEU A 5 -28.98 28.49 0.47
CA LEU A 5 -28.47 27.53 -0.51
C LEU A 5 -29.32 26.25 -0.46
N LEU A 6 -29.92 25.90 -1.59
CA LEU A 6 -30.59 24.60 -1.73
C LEU A 6 -29.57 23.50 -1.77
N LYS A 7 -29.64 22.52 -0.85
CA LYS A 7 -28.77 21.36 -0.78
C LYS A 7 -29.56 20.07 -0.93
N GLN A 8 -29.02 19.13 -1.70
CA GLN A 8 -29.54 17.76 -1.77
C GLN A 8 -28.56 16.83 -1.01
N TYR A 9 -29.11 15.76 -0.43
CA TYR A 9 -28.27 14.68 0.09
C TYR A 9 -27.47 14.05 -1.05
N PRO A 10 -26.13 13.87 -0.90
CA PRO A 10 -25.33 13.25 -1.92
C PRO A 10 -25.76 11.79 -2.09
N LYS A 11 -25.90 11.35 -3.34
CA LYS A 11 -26.13 9.94 -3.67
C LYS A 11 -24.84 9.13 -3.62
N VAL A 12 -23.70 9.78 -3.90
CA VAL A 12 -22.37 9.22 -3.69
C VAL A 12 -22.05 9.22 -2.21
N ASN A 13 -21.39 8.19 -1.73
CA ASN A 13 -21.00 8.06 -0.34
C ASN A 13 -19.55 7.58 -0.22
N GLY A 14 -19.05 7.36 0.98
CA GLY A 14 -17.69 6.92 1.18
C GLY A 14 -17.34 6.76 2.65
N GLY A 15 -16.08 6.59 2.91
CA GLY A 15 -15.55 6.53 4.26
C GLY A 15 -14.09 6.90 4.33
N ILE A 16 -13.66 7.25 5.52
CA ILE A 16 -12.26 7.49 5.87
C ILE A 16 -11.94 6.79 7.18
N VAL A 17 -10.75 6.23 7.28
CA VAL A 17 -10.21 5.64 8.52
C VAL A 17 -8.75 6.03 8.67
N ALA A 18 -8.36 6.39 9.89
CA ALA A 18 -6.97 6.66 10.26
C ALA A 18 -6.55 5.70 11.38
N LEU A 19 -5.43 5.01 11.18
CA LEU A 19 -4.89 3.98 12.07
C LEU A 19 -3.49 4.35 12.54
N GLU A 20 -3.22 4.08 13.81
CA GLU A 20 -1.86 4.08 14.33
C GLU A 20 -1.15 2.79 13.87
N PRO A 21 -0.03 2.86 13.13
CA PRO A 21 0.55 1.69 12.46
C PRO A 21 1.26 0.70 13.40
N PHE A 22 1.59 1.07 14.63
CA PHE A 22 2.30 0.20 15.57
C PHE A 22 1.36 -0.53 16.53
N THR A 23 0.25 0.07 16.92
CA THR A 23 -0.71 -0.52 17.86
C THR A 23 -1.96 -1.06 17.18
N GLY A 24 -2.33 -0.52 16.03
CA GLY A 24 -3.59 -0.80 15.35
C GLY A 24 -4.76 0.02 15.89
N ASP A 25 -4.52 1.01 16.74
CA ASP A 25 -5.59 1.87 17.26
C ASP A 25 -6.26 2.64 16.13
N VAL A 26 -7.58 2.61 16.10
CA VAL A 26 -8.40 3.42 15.19
C VAL A 26 -8.52 4.82 15.79
N LEU A 27 -7.77 5.77 15.22
CA LEU A 27 -7.74 7.16 15.70
C LEU A 27 -8.91 7.99 15.18
N ALA A 28 -9.37 7.70 13.96
CA ALA A 28 -10.53 8.34 13.37
C ALA A 28 -11.23 7.37 12.41
N LEU A 29 -12.56 7.41 12.39
CA LEU A 29 -13.38 6.61 11.49
C LEU A 29 -14.67 7.36 11.17
N VAL A 30 -14.94 7.55 9.86
CA VAL A 30 -16.21 8.07 9.35
C VAL A 30 -16.68 7.14 8.23
N GLY A 31 -17.82 6.47 8.44
CA GLY A 31 -18.34 5.44 7.54
C GLY A 31 -19.42 5.91 6.57
N GLY A 32 -19.68 7.22 6.48
CA GLY A 32 -20.69 7.77 5.58
C GLY A 32 -20.95 9.25 5.81
N PHE A 33 -21.77 9.83 4.95
CA PHE A 33 -22.09 11.26 4.97
C PHE A 33 -22.88 11.68 6.22
N ASN A 34 -23.89 10.88 6.62
CA ASN A 34 -24.75 11.19 7.76
C ASN A 34 -25.37 9.91 8.33
N PHE A 35 -25.12 9.64 9.61
CA PHE A 35 -25.63 8.47 10.33
C PHE A 35 -27.17 8.40 10.35
N LYS A 36 -27.85 9.55 10.50
CA LYS A 36 -29.33 9.60 10.52
C LYS A 36 -29.97 9.18 9.19
N THR A 37 -29.25 9.32 8.07
CA THR A 37 -29.75 8.92 6.75
C THR A 37 -29.32 7.50 6.36
N SER A 38 -28.21 7.02 6.92
CA SER A 38 -27.70 5.67 6.67
C SER A 38 -26.75 5.24 7.81
N GLU A 39 -27.16 4.21 8.55
CA GLU A 39 -26.34 3.58 9.59
C GLU A 39 -25.26 2.64 9.01
N PHE A 40 -25.32 2.33 7.72
CA PHE A 40 -24.36 1.47 7.04
C PHE A 40 -22.97 2.11 7.02
N ASN A 41 -22.05 1.46 7.74
CA ASN A 41 -20.66 1.91 7.87
C ASN A 41 -19.81 1.38 6.72
N ARG A 42 -19.44 2.24 5.77
CA ARG A 42 -18.69 1.86 4.57
C ARG A 42 -17.22 1.58 4.81
N VAL A 43 -16.72 1.89 6.01
CA VAL A 43 -15.34 1.53 6.41
C VAL A 43 -15.25 0.06 6.81
N THR A 44 -16.25 -0.44 7.55
CA THR A 44 -16.21 -1.78 8.18
C THR A 44 -17.13 -2.79 7.52
N GLN A 45 -18.18 -2.36 6.82
CA GLN A 45 -19.23 -3.23 6.28
C GLN A 45 -19.26 -3.31 4.76
N ALA A 46 -18.85 -2.24 4.04
CA ALA A 46 -18.85 -2.26 2.58
C ALA A 46 -17.67 -3.08 2.04
N LYS A 47 -17.97 -4.22 1.43
CA LYS A 47 -17.00 -5.01 0.65
C LYS A 47 -16.98 -4.49 -0.78
N ARG A 48 -15.85 -3.95 -1.22
CA ARG A 48 -15.68 -3.32 -2.53
C ARG A 48 -14.33 -3.68 -3.12
N GLN A 49 -14.24 -3.68 -4.44
CA GLN A 49 -12.99 -3.93 -5.15
C GLN A 49 -12.00 -2.77 -4.92
N PRO A 50 -10.80 -3.02 -4.38
CA PRO A 50 -9.81 -1.97 -4.16
C PRO A 50 -9.11 -1.51 -5.44
N GLY A 51 -9.23 -2.27 -6.52
CA GLY A 51 -8.50 -2.02 -7.76
C GLY A 51 -7.01 -1.87 -7.50
N SER A 52 -6.38 -0.89 -8.13
CA SER A 52 -4.93 -0.66 -8.02
C SER A 52 -4.40 -0.37 -6.61
N ALA A 53 -5.27 -0.15 -5.60
CA ALA A 53 -4.81 -0.03 -4.21
C ALA A 53 -4.33 -1.38 -3.63
N PHE A 54 -4.64 -2.50 -4.26
CA PHE A 54 -4.13 -3.81 -3.88
C PHE A 54 -2.69 -4.08 -4.39
N LYS A 55 -2.24 -3.41 -5.45
CA LYS A 55 -0.93 -3.67 -6.07
C LYS A 55 0.27 -3.67 -5.13
N PRO A 56 0.38 -2.80 -4.10
CA PRO A 56 1.50 -2.85 -3.16
C PRO A 56 1.69 -4.21 -2.48
N ILE A 57 0.63 -4.98 -2.30
CA ILE A 57 0.71 -6.33 -1.72
C ILE A 57 1.38 -7.30 -2.71
N VAL A 58 1.05 -7.21 -4.01
CA VAL A 58 1.71 -7.98 -5.07
C VAL A 58 3.20 -7.66 -5.14
N TYR A 59 3.53 -6.37 -5.06
CA TYR A 59 4.90 -5.88 -5.13
C TYR A 59 5.70 -6.24 -3.87
N ALA A 60 5.10 -6.19 -2.68
CA ALA A 60 5.73 -6.64 -1.44
C ALA A 60 6.04 -8.15 -1.48
N ALA A 61 5.09 -8.98 -1.94
CA ALA A 61 5.31 -10.40 -2.13
C ALA A 61 6.46 -10.69 -3.11
N ALA A 62 6.58 -9.90 -4.18
CA ALA A 62 7.66 -10.04 -5.15
C ALA A 62 9.04 -9.64 -4.56
N LEU A 63 9.11 -8.55 -3.78
CA LEU A 63 10.34 -8.14 -3.08
C LEU A 63 10.81 -9.19 -2.05
N GLU A 64 9.88 -9.88 -1.36
CA GLU A 64 10.19 -11.01 -0.48
C GLU A 64 10.76 -12.21 -1.24
N LYS A 65 10.50 -12.33 -2.53
CA LYS A 65 10.96 -13.42 -3.40
C LYS A 65 12.15 -13.03 -4.30
N GLY A 66 12.86 -11.96 -3.95
CA GLY A 66 14.12 -11.57 -4.60
C GLY A 66 13.96 -10.68 -5.83
N PHE A 67 12.80 -10.08 -6.06
CA PHE A 67 12.72 -8.92 -6.95
C PHE A 67 13.36 -7.72 -6.25
N ALA A 68 13.92 -6.81 -7.04
CA ALA A 68 14.49 -5.57 -6.55
C ALA A 68 13.73 -4.35 -7.11
N PRO A 69 13.76 -3.20 -6.44
CA PRO A 69 13.11 -1.97 -6.92
C PRO A 69 13.56 -1.53 -8.32
N ASN A 70 14.78 -1.89 -8.72
CA ASN A 70 15.37 -1.63 -10.03
C ASN A 70 15.20 -2.77 -11.04
N SER A 71 14.63 -3.92 -10.66
CA SER A 71 14.36 -5.04 -11.57
C SER A 71 13.59 -4.59 -12.80
N ILE A 72 13.97 -5.07 -13.98
CA ILE A 72 13.31 -4.68 -15.24
C ILE A 72 12.16 -5.64 -15.54
N ILE A 73 10.97 -5.09 -15.68
CA ILE A 73 9.72 -5.80 -16.00
C ILE A 73 9.17 -5.26 -17.32
N LEU A 74 8.72 -6.16 -18.18
CA LEU A 74 8.18 -5.78 -19.50
C LEU A 74 6.74 -5.23 -19.37
N ASP A 75 6.51 -3.98 -19.79
CA ASP A 75 5.18 -3.38 -19.98
C ASP A 75 4.74 -3.52 -21.44
N ALA A 76 4.19 -4.68 -21.78
CA ALA A 76 3.75 -5.04 -23.12
C ALA A 76 2.43 -5.83 -23.06
N PRO A 77 1.73 -6.05 -24.18
CA PRO A 77 0.50 -6.83 -24.21
C PRO A 77 0.62 -8.16 -23.46
N PHE A 78 -0.45 -8.52 -22.77
CA PHE A 78 -0.54 -9.76 -21.99
C PHE A 78 -1.87 -10.45 -22.32
N VAL A 79 -1.81 -11.76 -22.50
CA VAL A 79 -2.98 -12.58 -22.80
C VAL A 79 -2.93 -13.84 -21.94
N GLU A 80 -3.99 -14.09 -21.18
CA GLU A 80 -4.14 -15.29 -20.37
C GLU A 80 -5.34 -16.10 -20.84
N SER A 81 -5.13 -17.39 -21.08
CA SER A 81 -6.22 -18.31 -21.40
C SER A 81 -7.05 -18.60 -20.15
N GLN A 82 -8.35 -18.50 -20.24
CA GLN A 82 -9.28 -18.82 -19.15
C GLN A 82 -9.88 -20.23 -19.25
N GLY A 83 -9.40 -21.02 -20.20
CA GLY A 83 -9.90 -22.38 -20.45
C GLY A 83 -10.61 -22.53 -21.81
N VAL A 84 -10.93 -23.78 -22.13
CA VAL A 84 -11.58 -24.11 -23.39
C VAL A 84 -12.98 -23.49 -23.48
N GLY A 85 -13.24 -22.77 -24.55
CA GLY A 85 -14.56 -22.12 -24.81
C GLY A 85 -14.72 -20.75 -24.12
N LEU A 86 -13.79 -20.33 -23.26
CA LEU A 86 -13.83 -19.01 -22.61
C LEU A 86 -12.97 -17.99 -23.38
N LYS A 87 -13.38 -16.72 -23.33
CA LYS A 87 -12.59 -15.64 -23.93
C LYS A 87 -11.29 -15.45 -23.16
N ASN A 88 -10.18 -15.29 -23.86
CA ASN A 88 -8.91 -14.95 -23.26
C ASN A 88 -9.01 -13.62 -22.49
N TRP A 89 -8.43 -13.57 -21.28
CA TRP A 89 -8.33 -12.35 -20.52
C TRP A 89 -7.17 -11.49 -21.06
N LYS A 90 -7.48 -10.25 -21.38
CA LYS A 90 -6.56 -9.29 -21.98
C LYS A 90 -6.58 -7.99 -21.16
N PRO A 91 -5.83 -7.92 -20.05
CA PRO A 91 -5.74 -6.69 -19.27
C PRO A 91 -5.04 -5.57 -20.07
N GLU A 92 -5.41 -4.34 -19.79
CA GLU A 92 -4.81 -3.15 -20.39
C GLU A 92 -4.34 -2.18 -19.31
N ASN A 93 -3.34 -1.35 -19.64
CA ASN A 93 -3.02 -0.16 -18.84
C ASN A 93 -4.16 0.86 -18.98
N TYR A 94 -4.39 1.66 -17.92
CA TYR A 94 -5.46 2.69 -17.92
C TYR A 94 -5.40 3.62 -19.15
N GLY A 95 -4.19 4.02 -19.57
CA GLY A 95 -3.98 4.87 -20.76
C GLY A 95 -3.92 4.11 -22.08
N LYS A 96 -4.19 2.80 -22.11
CA LYS A 96 -4.11 1.93 -23.31
C LYS A 96 -2.76 2.00 -24.05
N LYS A 97 -1.68 2.33 -23.35
CA LYS A 97 -0.31 2.44 -23.88
C LYS A 97 0.60 1.39 -23.26
N PHE A 98 1.62 0.99 -24.00
CA PHE A 98 2.70 0.11 -23.58
C PHE A 98 3.99 0.94 -23.47
N TYR A 99 4.84 0.59 -22.51
CA TYR A 99 6.04 1.40 -22.23
C TYR A 99 7.34 0.58 -22.32
N GLY A 100 7.23 -0.69 -22.73
CA GLY A 100 8.38 -1.58 -22.88
C GLY A 100 9.04 -1.95 -21.55
N PRO A 101 10.31 -2.36 -21.58
CA PRO A 101 11.09 -2.67 -20.39
C PRO A 101 11.11 -1.46 -19.45
N SER A 102 10.74 -1.64 -18.20
CA SER A 102 10.62 -0.57 -17.21
C SER A 102 11.00 -1.08 -15.82
N THR A 103 11.55 -0.21 -14.98
CA THR A 103 11.92 -0.59 -13.61
C THR A 103 10.68 -0.98 -12.79
N PHE A 104 10.83 -1.95 -11.90
CA PHE A 104 9.82 -2.40 -10.96
C PHE A 104 9.17 -1.22 -10.22
N ARG A 105 9.98 -0.26 -9.74
CA ARG A 105 9.54 0.98 -9.12
C ARG A 105 8.55 1.76 -10.00
N LYS A 106 8.84 1.95 -11.29
CA LYS A 106 7.94 2.64 -12.23
C LYS A 106 6.59 1.95 -12.34
N GLY A 107 6.56 0.62 -12.31
CA GLY A 107 5.34 -0.16 -12.38
C GLY A 107 4.33 0.23 -11.31
N ILE A 108 4.78 0.41 -10.06
CA ILE A 108 3.89 0.80 -8.94
C ILE A 108 3.66 2.31 -8.88
N GLU A 109 4.68 3.15 -9.13
CA GLU A 109 4.54 4.60 -9.10
C GLU A 109 3.50 5.12 -10.11
N TYR A 110 3.51 4.54 -11.32
CA TYR A 110 2.55 4.86 -12.39
C TYR A 110 1.37 3.89 -12.46
N SER A 111 1.30 2.95 -11.52
CA SER A 111 0.18 2.00 -11.44
C SER A 111 -0.05 1.17 -12.70
N ARG A 112 1.03 0.66 -13.35
CA ARG A 112 0.99 -0.13 -14.58
C ARG A 112 0.31 -1.47 -14.34
N ASN A 113 -0.75 -1.76 -15.08
CA ASN A 113 -1.49 -3.01 -14.94
C ASN A 113 -0.70 -4.20 -15.49
N LEU A 114 -0.15 -4.05 -16.70
CA LEU A 114 0.53 -5.14 -17.40
C LEU A 114 1.79 -5.60 -16.68
N MET A 115 2.56 -4.68 -16.09
CA MET A 115 3.69 -5.03 -15.25
C MET A 115 3.24 -5.80 -14.01
N THR A 116 2.17 -5.36 -13.34
CA THR A 116 1.64 -6.03 -12.13
C THR A 116 1.19 -7.45 -12.43
N VAL A 117 0.44 -7.65 -13.52
CA VAL A 117 -0.03 -9.00 -13.93
C VAL A 117 1.17 -9.90 -14.27
N ARG A 118 2.17 -9.37 -14.95
CA ARG A 118 3.38 -10.12 -15.30
C ARG A 118 4.18 -10.51 -14.07
N ILE A 119 4.34 -9.60 -13.12
CA ILE A 119 4.95 -9.90 -11.81
C ILE A 119 4.17 -11.02 -11.12
N ALA A 120 2.84 -10.91 -11.03
CA ALA A 120 1.99 -11.92 -10.41
C ALA A 120 2.09 -13.29 -11.10
N LYS A 121 2.19 -13.33 -12.44
CA LYS A 121 2.36 -14.57 -13.21
C LYS A 121 3.72 -15.22 -12.96
N ILE A 122 4.79 -14.41 -12.90
CA ILE A 122 6.15 -14.89 -12.64
C ILE A 122 6.30 -15.39 -11.21
N LEU A 123 5.77 -14.63 -10.25
CA LEU A 123 5.84 -14.94 -8.82
C LEU A 123 5.05 -16.20 -8.46
N GLY A 124 3.93 -16.41 -9.14
CA GLY A 124 2.90 -17.36 -8.77
C GLY A 124 1.82 -16.72 -7.90
N LEU A 125 0.58 -17.08 -8.16
CA LEU A 125 -0.59 -16.50 -7.46
C LEU A 125 -0.61 -16.87 -5.98
N GLU A 126 -0.15 -18.07 -5.63
CA GLU A 126 -0.11 -18.60 -4.26
C GLU A 126 0.61 -17.67 -3.29
N GLU A 127 1.76 -17.10 -3.66
CA GLU A 127 2.53 -16.21 -2.80
C GLU A 127 1.76 -14.92 -2.47
N ILE A 128 1.03 -14.39 -3.45
CA ILE A 128 0.18 -13.21 -3.28
C ILE A 128 -1.00 -13.52 -2.36
N LEU A 129 -1.65 -14.68 -2.57
CA LEU A 129 -2.79 -15.12 -1.77
C LEU A 129 -2.37 -15.38 -0.32
N ASN A 130 -1.22 -16.02 -0.10
CA ASN A 130 -0.68 -16.27 1.24
C ASN A 130 -0.39 -14.98 2.00
N LEU A 131 0.26 -14.00 1.36
CA LEU A 131 0.49 -12.68 1.99
C LEU A 131 -0.84 -11.96 2.28
N SER A 132 -1.80 -12.03 1.34
CA SER A 132 -3.12 -11.41 1.51
C SER A 132 -3.90 -12.02 2.69
N LYS A 133 -3.83 -13.33 2.87
CA LYS A 133 -4.42 -14.04 4.03
C LYS A 133 -3.73 -13.64 5.34
N LYS A 134 -2.40 -13.63 5.39
CA LYS A 134 -1.64 -13.16 6.55
C LYS A 134 -2.04 -11.74 6.96
N LEU A 135 -2.29 -10.87 6.00
CA LEU A 135 -2.69 -9.48 6.21
C LEU A 135 -4.20 -9.28 6.49
N ASN A 136 -5.01 -10.35 6.49
CA ASN A 136 -6.46 -10.30 6.67
C ASN A 136 -7.18 -9.34 5.69
N ILE A 137 -6.71 -9.27 4.43
CA ILE A 137 -7.30 -8.35 3.44
C ILE A 137 -8.65 -8.88 2.97
N TYR A 138 -8.75 -10.19 2.74
CA TYR A 138 -9.92 -10.84 2.20
C TYR A 138 -10.40 -11.98 3.10
N ASP A 139 -11.70 -12.17 3.20
CA ASP A 139 -12.29 -13.35 3.86
C ASP A 139 -12.12 -14.59 2.96
N GLU A 140 -12.45 -14.44 1.67
CA GLU A 140 -12.27 -15.44 0.63
C GLU A 140 -11.59 -14.80 -0.58
N ILE A 141 -10.66 -15.53 -1.20
CA ILE A 141 -9.86 -15.01 -2.32
C ILE A 141 -10.01 -15.95 -3.51
N PRO A 142 -10.56 -15.48 -4.64
CA PRO A 142 -10.57 -16.27 -5.88
C PRO A 142 -9.15 -16.51 -6.39
N GLU A 143 -8.86 -17.73 -6.82
CA GLU A 143 -7.57 -18.08 -7.43
C GLU A 143 -7.48 -17.63 -8.90
N LEU A 144 -7.67 -16.34 -9.13
CA LEU A 144 -7.65 -15.72 -10.43
C LEU A 144 -6.54 -14.66 -10.53
N LEU A 145 -5.86 -14.63 -11.67
CA LEU A 145 -4.78 -13.66 -11.90
C LEU A 145 -5.27 -12.19 -11.83
N SER A 146 -6.56 -11.95 -12.10
CA SER A 146 -7.19 -10.63 -11.97
C SER A 146 -7.20 -10.09 -10.53
N VAL A 147 -7.06 -10.96 -9.50
CA VAL A 147 -6.90 -10.54 -8.11
C VAL A 147 -5.67 -9.66 -7.94
N SER A 148 -4.60 -9.89 -8.71
CA SER A 148 -3.40 -9.04 -8.68
C SER A 148 -3.67 -7.56 -9.02
N LEU A 149 -4.78 -7.29 -9.72
CA LEU A 149 -5.27 -5.94 -10.02
C LEU A 149 -6.34 -5.45 -9.04
N GLY A 150 -6.63 -6.20 -7.97
CA GLY A 150 -7.61 -5.86 -6.95
C GLY A 150 -9.06 -6.12 -7.37
N ALA A 151 -9.31 -7.21 -8.10
CA ALA A 151 -10.66 -7.61 -8.52
C ALA A 151 -11.47 -8.29 -7.39
N ALA A 152 -10.84 -8.78 -6.31
CA ALA A 152 -11.52 -9.31 -5.15
C ALA A 152 -11.98 -8.17 -4.21
N GLU A 153 -13.08 -8.38 -3.48
CA GLU A 153 -13.70 -7.37 -2.63
C GLU A 153 -13.15 -7.41 -1.19
N THR A 154 -12.92 -6.24 -0.62
CA THR A 154 -12.46 -6.08 0.76
C THR A 154 -13.09 -4.83 1.39
N THR A 155 -12.95 -4.68 2.71
CA THR A 155 -13.36 -3.46 3.42
C THR A 155 -12.24 -2.42 3.42
N LEU A 156 -12.61 -1.14 3.61
CA LEU A 156 -11.63 -0.06 3.71
C LEU A 156 -10.66 -0.29 4.88
N ILE A 157 -11.17 -0.72 6.03
CA ILE A 157 -10.35 -0.93 7.22
C ILE A 157 -9.34 -2.07 7.02
N ASN A 158 -9.74 -3.18 6.40
CA ASN A 158 -8.84 -4.31 6.14
C ASN A 158 -7.70 -3.92 5.21
N LEU A 159 -8.03 -3.23 4.10
CA LEU A 159 -7.00 -2.77 3.18
C LEU A 159 -6.08 -1.72 3.81
N THR A 160 -6.63 -0.79 4.60
CA THR A 160 -5.84 0.24 5.29
C THR A 160 -4.87 -0.39 6.29
N SER A 161 -5.33 -1.37 7.08
CA SER A 161 -4.47 -2.07 8.03
C SER A 161 -3.34 -2.86 7.36
N ALA A 162 -3.58 -3.37 6.14
CA ALA A 162 -2.58 -4.09 5.35
C ALA A 162 -1.42 -3.21 4.86
N TYR A 163 -1.53 -1.89 4.95
CA TYR A 163 -0.42 -0.97 4.65
C TYR A 163 0.45 -0.64 5.88
N ALA A 164 -0.03 -0.92 7.09
CA ALA A 164 0.75 -0.66 8.31
C ALA A 164 2.11 -1.38 8.34
N PRO A 165 2.27 -2.63 7.83
CA PRO A 165 3.57 -3.28 7.73
C PRO A 165 4.63 -2.48 6.98
N PHE A 166 4.25 -1.64 6.01
CA PHE A 166 5.20 -0.78 5.28
C PHE A 166 5.77 0.36 6.15
N VAL A 167 5.16 0.62 7.30
CA VAL A 167 5.54 1.70 8.22
C VAL A 167 6.25 1.15 9.46
N ASN A 168 5.78 0.01 9.98
CA ASN A 168 6.16 -0.51 11.29
C ASN A 168 7.22 -1.64 11.24
N GLY A 169 7.97 -1.73 10.14
CA GLY A 169 9.03 -2.75 9.98
C GLY A 169 8.49 -4.16 9.69
N GLY A 170 7.34 -4.25 8.99
CA GLY A 170 6.81 -5.52 8.49
C GLY A 170 5.87 -6.28 9.42
N ASN A 171 5.40 -5.65 10.50
CA ASN A 171 4.52 -6.29 11.48
C ASN A 171 3.05 -6.08 11.14
N LYS A 172 2.26 -7.17 11.21
CA LYS A 172 0.80 -7.12 11.10
C LYS A 172 0.19 -6.35 12.26
N ILE A 173 -0.84 -5.59 11.99
CA ILE A 173 -1.73 -5.01 13.00
C ILE A 173 -3.15 -5.52 12.85
N ASN A 174 -3.90 -5.53 13.95
CA ASN A 174 -5.35 -5.74 13.95
C ASN A 174 -5.99 -4.41 14.35
N PRO A 175 -6.84 -3.82 13.51
CA PRO A 175 -7.53 -2.58 13.86
C PRO A 175 -8.40 -2.75 15.09
N LYS A 176 -8.30 -1.82 16.05
CA LYS A 176 -9.06 -1.86 17.29
C LYS A 176 -9.65 -0.51 17.64
N LEU A 177 -10.90 -0.52 18.03
CA LEU A 177 -11.66 0.66 18.48
C LEU A 177 -11.64 0.80 20.02
N ILE A 178 -11.37 -0.29 20.73
CA ILE A 178 -11.33 -0.34 22.19
C ILE A 178 -9.96 -0.86 22.61
N SER A 179 -9.14 0.00 23.18
CA SER A 179 -7.82 -0.37 23.70
C SER A 179 -7.85 -0.81 25.16
N ARG A 180 -8.80 -0.28 25.96
CA ARG A 180 -8.92 -0.59 27.39
C ARG A 180 -10.36 -0.45 27.87
N ILE A 181 -10.77 -1.34 28.77
CA ILE A 181 -12.03 -1.26 29.52
C ILE A 181 -11.71 -1.23 31.02
N GLN A 182 -12.32 -0.31 31.75
CA GLN A 182 -12.19 -0.19 33.21
C GLN A 182 -13.56 -0.29 33.87
N ASP A 183 -13.61 -0.87 35.06
CA ASP A 183 -14.79 -0.85 35.90
C ASP A 183 -15.02 0.54 36.52
N ARG A 184 -16.14 0.70 37.24
CA ARG A 184 -16.49 1.95 37.92
C ARG A 184 -15.51 2.39 39.02
N ARG A 185 -14.59 1.50 39.43
CA ARG A 185 -13.56 1.77 40.46
C ARG A 185 -12.20 2.08 39.81
N GLY A 186 -12.12 2.13 38.46
CA GLY A 186 -10.88 2.36 37.72
C GLY A 186 -10.03 1.10 37.53
N LYS A 187 -10.48 -0.08 37.99
CA LYS A 187 -9.77 -1.33 37.78
C LYS A 187 -9.89 -1.72 36.30
N THR A 188 -8.74 -1.94 35.63
CA THR A 188 -8.71 -2.42 34.25
C THR A 188 -9.19 -3.87 34.19
N ILE A 189 -10.28 -4.12 33.46
CA ILE A 189 -10.86 -5.45 33.19
C ILE A 189 -10.42 -6.01 31.85
N PHE A 190 -10.11 -5.14 30.91
CA PHE A 190 -9.57 -5.52 29.61
C PHE A 190 -8.54 -4.50 29.17
N GLN A 191 -7.42 -4.97 28.64
CA GLN A 191 -6.41 -4.16 27.95
C GLN A 191 -5.70 -5.04 26.92
N GLU A 192 -5.77 -4.64 25.68
CA GLU A 192 -5.00 -5.29 24.64
C GLU A 192 -3.56 -4.74 24.64
N LYS A 193 -2.58 -5.67 24.68
CA LYS A 193 -1.16 -5.34 24.67
C LYS A 193 -0.49 -5.99 23.45
N SER A 194 -0.08 -5.19 22.49
CA SER A 194 0.72 -5.61 21.32
C SER A 194 2.19 -5.88 21.67
N VAL A 195 2.62 -5.40 22.83
CA VAL A 195 3.97 -5.60 23.39
C VAL A 195 3.87 -6.10 24.82
N LYS A 196 4.85 -6.89 25.23
CA LYS A 196 4.99 -7.35 26.62
C LYS A 196 6.27 -6.78 27.20
N CYS A 197 6.16 -6.20 28.38
CA CYS A 197 7.35 -5.84 29.16
C CYS A 197 7.74 -7.01 30.06
N ILE A 198 8.99 -7.43 29.97
CA ILE A 198 9.60 -8.41 30.86
C ILE A 198 10.50 -7.68 31.84
N GLY A 199 10.28 -7.87 33.12
CA GLY A 199 11.08 -7.24 34.18
C GLY A 199 10.66 -5.83 34.57
N CYS A 200 9.59 -5.24 33.98
CA CYS A 200 9.13 -3.89 34.36
C CYS A 200 8.75 -3.78 35.83
N ASP A 201 8.00 -4.76 36.37
CA ASP A 201 7.55 -4.71 37.75
C ASP A 201 8.74 -4.76 38.74
N LYS A 202 9.73 -5.63 38.48
CA LYS A 202 10.95 -5.76 39.25
C LYS A 202 11.83 -4.50 39.18
N PHE A 203 11.90 -3.86 38.04
CA PHE A 203 12.64 -2.62 37.85
C PHE A 203 11.98 -1.45 38.60
N ILE A 204 10.64 -1.35 38.55
CA ILE A 204 9.87 -0.31 39.27
C ILE A 204 9.96 -0.52 40.78
N SER A 205 9.97 -1.79 41.25
CA SER A 205 10.12 -2.12 42.68
C SER A 205 11.56 -2.04 43.18
N ASN A 206 12.54 -1.66 42.34
CA ASN A 206 13.98 -1.63 42.64
C ASN A 206 14.57 -3.00 43.06
N GLU A 207 13.94 -4.11 42.66
CA GLU A 207 14.44 -5.46 42.91
C GLU A 207 15.58 -5.89 42.00
N THR A 208 15.79 -5.17 40.87
CA THR A 208 16.85 -5.41 39.92
C THR A 208 17.31 -4.11 39.26
N SER A 209 18.59 -4.04 38.88
CA SER A 209 19.15 -2.99 38.02
C SER A 209 19.14 -3.34 36.53
N GLU A 210 18.68 -4.55 36.18
CA GLU A 210 18.59 -4.96 34.77
C GLU A 210 17.48 -4.17 34.06
N LEU A 211 17.79 -3.67 32.87
CA LEU A 211 16.83 -2.94 32.06
C LEU A 211 15.70 -3.86 31.58
N PRO A 212 14.44 -3.40 31.66
CA PRO A 212 13.30 -4.16 31.16
C PRO A 212 13.44 -4.46 29.66
N LYS A 213 13.00 -5.66 29.24
CA LYS A 213 12.94 -6.03 27.82
C LYS A 213 11.51 -5.91 27.30
N ILE A 214 11.36 -5.27 26.15
CA ILE A 214 10.09 -5.18 25.44
C ILE A 214 10.06 -6.26 24.35
N GLU A 215 9.15 -7.23 24.52
CA GLU A 215 8.84 -8.23 23.51
C GLU A 215 7.73 -7.75 22.60
N ASN A 216 8.01 -7.68 21.30
CA ASN A 216 6.99 -7.48 20.28
C ASN A 216 6.24 -8.79 20.02
N LYS A 217 4.94 -8.82 20.31
CA LYS A 217 4.08 -9.99 20.10
C LYS A 217 3.40 -9.99 18.72
N ARG A 218 3.64 -8.97 17.92
CA ARG A 218 3.02 -8.87 16.59
C ARG A 218 3.64 -9.89 15.64
N GLU A 219 2.82 -10.42 14.75
CA GLU A 219 3.26 -11.30 13.68
C GLU A 219 4.04 -10.50 12.63
N LYS A 220 5.29 -10.88 12.35
CA LYS A 220 6.07 -10.31 11.24
C LYS A 220 5.62 -10.99 9.95
N VAL A 221 5.09 -10.23 9.00
CA VAL A 221 4.51 -10.74 7.75
C VAL A 221 5.37 -10.46 6.52
N ILE A 222 6.23 -9.45 6.59
CA ILE A 222 7.28 -9.13 5.61
C ILE A 222 8.55 -8.68 6.34
N SER A 223 9.68 -8.72 5.66
CA SER A 223 10.96 -8.23 6.22
C SER A 223 10.97 -6.70 6.38
N GLU A 224 11.83 -6.18 7.24
CA GLU A 224 11.99 -4.73 7.45
C GLU A 224 12.51 -4.05 6.17
N GLU A 225 13.38 -4.74 5.47
CA GLU A 225 13.95 -4.31 4.21
C GLU A 225 12.84 -4.15 3.14
N THR A 226 11.98 -5.14 3.00
CA THR A 226 10.84 -5.08 2.08
C THR A 226 9.85 -3.99 2.49
N ALA A 227 9.58 -3.84 3.79
CA ALA A 227 8.73 -2.77 4.31
C ALA A 227 9.25 -1.39 3.90
N TYR A 228 10.55 -1.13 4.12
CA TYR A 228 11.18 0.13 3.74
C TYR A 228 11.26 0.33 2.23
N GLN A 229 11.60 -0.71 1.45
CA GLN A 229 11.58 -0.64 -0.02
C GLN A 229 10.20 -0.24 -0.52
N MET A 230 9.13 -0.83 0.02
CA MET A 230 7.76 -0.46 -0.33
C MET A 230 7.41 0.98 0.06
N ALA A 231 7.78 1.42 1.26
CA ALA A 231 7.60 2.82 1.69
C ALA A 231 8.31 3.79 0.72
N SER A 232 9.57 3.52 0.38
CA SER A 232 10.37 4.30 -0.57
C SER A 232 9.74 4.36 -1.97
N ILE A 233 9.25 3.22 -2.49
CA ILE A 233 8.58 3.17 -3.80
C ILE A 233 7.27 3.97 -3.75
N LEU A 234 6.47 3.82 -2.68
CA LEU A 234 5.20 4.53 -2.52
C LEU A 234 5.39 6.04 -2.25
N GLN A 235 6.51 6.46 -1.65
CA GLN A 235 6.93 7.88 -1.67
C GLN A 235 7.19 8.35 -3.12
N GLY A 236 7.75 7.49 -3.96
CA GLY A 236 7.93 7.79 -5.38
C GLY A 236 6.61 8.06 -6.10
N ALA A 237 5.53 7.36 -5.74
CA ALA A 237 4.20 7.63 -6.27
C ALA A 237 3.69 9.04 -5.90
N VAL A 238 4.08 9.57 -4.72
CA VAL A 238 3.80 10.95 -4.30
C VAL A 238 4.74 11.95 -4.98
N LYS A 239 6.02 11.61 -5.11
CA LYS A 239 7.02 12.53 -5.70
C LYS A 239 6.88 12.68 -7.23
N ARG A 240 6.57 11.59 -7.95
CA ARG A 240 6.61 11.50 -9.43
C ARG A 240 5.36 10.91 -10.07
N GLY A 241 4.63 10.04 -9.32
CA GLY A 241 3.59 9.16 -9.86
C GLY A 241 2.16 9.68 -9.72
N THR A 242 1.23 8.73 -9.50
CA THR A 242 -0.23 8.96 -9.50
C THR A 242 -0.72 9.84 -8.35
N ALA A 243 0.06 9.99 -7.28
CA ALA A 243 -0.29 10.78 -6.10
C ALA A 243 0.47 12.13 -6.02
N LYS A 244 1.05 12.62 -7.11
CA LYS A 244 1.90 13.84 -7.14
C LYS A 244 1.24 15.12 -6.61
N LYS A 245 -0.08 15.17 -6.50
CA LYS A 245 -0.81 16.29 -5.87
C LYS A 245 -0.48 16.48 -4.40
N LEU A 246 -0.02 15.42 -3.70
CA LEU A 246 0.41 15.49 -2.29
C LEU A 246 1.78 16.14 -2.12
N LYS A 247 2.59 16.27 -3.18
CA LYS A 247 3.91 16.91 -3.12
C LYS A 247 3.85 18.36 -2.58
N THR A 248 2.70 19.02 -2.74
CA THR A 248 2.48 20.39 -2.24
C THR A 248 2.52 20.50 -0.71
N LEU A 249 2.30 19.40 0.01
CA LEU A 249 2.32 19.36 1.48
C LEU A 249 3.74 19.48 2.05
N LYS A 250 4.76 19.10 1.26
CA LYS A 250 6.19 19.16 1.66
C LYS A 250 6.50 18.36 2.94
N VAL A 251 5.79 17.26 3.16
CA VAL A 251 6.00 16.33 4.28
C VAL A 251 6.23 14.92 3.75
N PRO A 252 6.92 14.03 4.48
CA PRO A 252 7.16 12.65 4.08
C PRO A 252 5.84 11.86 4.03
N LEU A 253 5.32 11.66 2.83
CA LEU A 253 4.11 10.86 2.60
C LEU A 253 4.37 9.81 1.52
N ALA A 254 3.75 8.68 1.71
CA ALA A 254 3.69 7.60 0.75
C ALA A 254 2.23 7.19 0.51
N GLY A 255 1.92 6.56 -0.61
CA GLY A 255 0.54 6.12 -0.83
C GLY A 255 0.26 5.61 -2.23
N LYS A 256 -0.93 5.04 -2.38
CA LYS A 256 -1.40 4.41 -3.61
C LYS A 256 -2.85 4.78 -3.91
N THR A 257 -3.10 5.17 -5.13
CA THR A 257 -4.45 5.33 -5.68
C THR A 257 -5.05 3.99 -6.08
N GLY A 258 -6.32 3.79 -5.84
CA GLY A 258 -7.14 2.72 -6.37
C GLY A 258 -8.25 3.27 -7.25
N THR A 259 -8.52 2.59 -8.34
CA THR A 259 -9.66 2.87 -9.23
C THR A 259 -10.07 1.54 -9.83
N THR A 260 -11.35 1.21 -9.75
CA THR A 260 -11.91 0.02 -10.38
C THR A 260 -12.24 0.29 -11.85
N ASN A 261 -12.53 -0.78 -12.59
CA ASN A 261 -13.05 -0.65 -13.95
C ASN A 261 -14.28 0.25 -13.97
N ASP A 262 -14.46 1.00 -15.05
CA ASP A 262 -15.57 1.95 -15.26
C ASP A 262 -15.70 3.03 -14.16
N ASN A 263 -14.66 3.22 -13.33
CA ASN A 263 -14.61 4.18 -12.23
C ASN A 263 -15.77 4.04 -11.24
N TYR A 264 -16.14 2.81 -10.86
CA TYR A 264 -17.21 2.58 -9.88
C TYR A 264 -16.76 2.96 -8.47
N ASP A 265 -15.50 2.64 -8.13
CA ASP A 265 -14.92 2.87 -6.82
C ASP A 265 -13.60 3.63 -6.93
N ALA A 266 -13.42 4.64 -6.11
CA ALA A 266 -12.24 5.45 -5.98
C ALA A 266 -11.62 5.26 -4.59
N TRP A 267 -10.36 4.85 -4.53
CA TRP A 267 -9.61 4.58 -3.32
C TRP A 267 -8.33 5.40 -3.24
N PHE A 268 -7.94 5.75 -2.04
CA PHE A 268 -6.60 6.20 -1.75
C PHE A 268 -6.17 5.68 -0.38
N ILE A 269 -5.06 4.93 -0.34
CA ILE A 269 -4.41 4.56 0.92
C ILE A 269 -3.07 5.28 0.97
N GLY A 270 -2.89 6.10 1.99
CA GLY A 270 -1.65 6.85 2.18
C GLY A 270 -1.18 6.76 3.63
N PHE A 271 0.10 7.02 3.84
CA PHE A 271 0.71 6.94 5.15
C PHE A 271 1.90 7.88 5.31
N SER A 272 2.16 8.25 6.57
CA SER A 272 3.39 8.82 7.09
C SER A 272 4.11 7.79 7.96
N SER A 273 5.17 8.19 8.65
CA SER A 273 5.89 7.31 9.59
C SER A 273 5.09 6.91 10.83
N ASN A 274 3.98 7.58 11.13
CA ASN A 274 3.19 7.39 12.35
C ASN A 274 1.68 7.27 12.13
N LEU A 275 1.21 7.28 10.88
CA LEU A 275 -0.22 7.23 10.57
C LEU A 275 -0.48 6.56 9.22
N VAL A 276 -1.50 5.68 9.17
CA VAL A 276 -2.02 5.09 7.93
C VAL A 276 -3.46 5.52 7.76
N ILE A 277 -3.79 6.08 6.59
CA ILE A 277 -5.11 6.63 6.30
C ILE A 277 -5.66 6.01 5.03
N GLY A 278 -6.87 5.46 5.11
CA GLY A 278 -7.62 4.97 3.96
C GLY A 278 -8.83 5.84 3.65
N VAL A 279 -9.05 6.11 2.38
CA VAL A 279 -10.24 6.82 1.85
C VAL A 279 -10.86 6.00 0.74
N TYR A 280 -12.17 5.84 0.82
CA TYR A 280 -13.01 5.18 -0.18
C TYR A 280 -14.18 6.09 -0.58
N ILE A 281 -14.50 6.12 -1.88
CA ILE A 281 -15.69 6.77 -2.43
C ILE A 281 -16.33 5.86 -3.47
N GLY A 282 -17.64 5.73 -3.41
CA GLY A 282 -18.45 4.96 -4.34
C GLY A 282 -19.94 5.16 -4.13
N TYR A 283 -20.73 4.48 -4.92
CA TYR A 283 -22.17 4.36 -4.70
C TYR A 283 -22.48 3.04 -3.98
N ASP A 284 -23.43 3.03 -3.08
CA ASP A 284 -23.88 1.79 -2.41
C ASP A 284 -24.37 0.75 -3.44
N ASN A 285 -25.18 1.20 -4.41
CA ASN A 285 -25.48 0.42 -5.60
C ASN A 285 -24.43 0.72 -6.69
N PRO A 286 -23.58 -0.25 -7.09
CA PRO A 286 -22.46 -0.02 -7.98
C PRO A 286 -22.86 0.66 -9.29
N ARG A 287 -22.28 1.81 -9.55
CA ARG A 287 -22.38 2.56 -10.81
C ARG A 287 -21.19 3.51 -10.94
N THR A 288 -20.91 3.97 -12.14
CA THR A 288 -19.78 4.85 -12.41
C THR A 288 -19.91 6.19 -11.64
N LEU A 289 -18.78 6.61 -11.05
CA LEU A 289 -18.61 7.94 -10.47
C LEU A 289 -18.47 9.03 -11.56
N GLY A 290 -18.11 8.61 -12.79
CA GLY A 290 -17.87 9.47 -13.93
C GLY A 290 -16.54 9.15 -14.64
N LYS A 291 -16.46 9.52 -15.90
CA LYS A 291 -15.36 9.14 -16.82
C LYS A 291 -13.94 9.45 -16.29
N PHE A 292 -13.80 10.45 -15.42
CA PHE A 292 -12.49 10.88 -14.90
C PHE A 292 -12.40 10.85 -13.37
N GLU A 293 -13.42 10.31 -12.68
CA GLU A 293 -13.47 10.24 -11.23
C GLU A 293 -12.67 9.04 -10.71
N THR A 294 -11.35 9.21 -10.74
CA THR A 294 -10.37 8.22 -10.29
C THR A 294 -10.01 8.43 -8.82
N GLY A 295 -9.30 7.46 -8.22
CA GLY A 295 -8.76 7.60 -6.86
C GLY A 295 -7.92 8.88 -6.67
N SER A 296 -7.18 9.32 -7.71
CA SER A 296 -6.39 10.56 -7.66
C SER A 296 -7.23 11.84 -7.74
N LYS A 297 -8.49 11.76 -8.20
CA LYS A 297 -9.40 12.92 -8.30
C LYS A 297 -10.46 12.94 -7.22
N ALA A 298 -10.99 11.80 -6.82
CA ALA A 298 -12.07 11.71 -5.85
C ALA A 298 -11.57 11.44 -4.42
N ALA A 299 -10.75 10.40 -4.20
CA ALA A 299 -10.32 9.99 -2.86
C ALA A 299 -9.10 10.76 -2.33
N LEU A 300 -8.07 10.97 -3.18
CA LEU A 300 -6.85 11.65 -2.77
C LEU A 300 -7.05 13.09 -2.24
N PRO A 301 -7.96 13.93 -2.78
CA PRO A 301 -8.21 15.25 -2.20
C PRO A 301 -8.74 15.21 -0.78
N ILE A 302 -9.56 14.21 -0.42
CA ILE A 302 -10.07 14.03 0.96
C ILE A 302 -8.93 13.65 1.90
N PHE A 303 -8.07 12.72 1.47
CA PHE A 303 -6.84 12.40 2.21
C PHE A 303 -5.97 13.65 2.42
N LYS A 304 -5.77 14.44 1.36
CA LYS A 304 -4.98 15.67 1.43
C LYS A 304 -5.55 16.66 2.43
N ASP A 305 -6.86 16.93 2.36
CA ASP A 305 -7.56 17.86 3.26
C ASP A 305 -7.51 17.38 4.72
N PHE A 306 -7.63 16.06 4.96
CA PHE A 306 -7.46 15.47 6.29
C PHE A 306 -6.05 15.72 6.84
N VAL A 307 -5.01 15.43 6.05
CA VAL A 307 -3.62 15.64 6.46
C VAL A 307 -3.33 17.12 6.75
N GLU A 308 -3.81 18.04 5.89
CA GLU A 308 -3.61 19.48 6.07
C GLU A 308 -4.28 20.04 7.32
N LYS A 309 -5.42 19.47 7.74
CA LYS A 309 -6.23 20.00 8.85
C LYS A 309 -6.01 19.28 10.18
N ALA A 310 -5.72 17.99 10.14
CA ALA A 310 -5.66 17.15 11.33
C ALA A 310 -4.24 16.94 11.86
N LEU A 311 -3.20 17.20 11.05
CA LEU A 311 -1.81 16.93 11.42
C LEU A 311 -0.96 18.19 11.35
N TYR A 312 -0.08 18.37 12.32
CA TYR A 312 0.92 19.42 12.33
C TYR A 312 2.18 18.94 11.59
N LYS A 313 2.98 19.87 11.04
CA LYS A 313 4.21 19.52 10.32
C LYS A 313 5.23 18.81 11.18
N GLU A 314 5.27 19.11 12.46
CA GLU A 314 6.15 18.54 13.47
C GLU A 314 5.86 17.06 13.74
N ASP A 315 4.65 16.59 13.41
CA ASP A 315 4.25 15.18 13.54
C ASP A 315 4.87 14.27 12.46
N PHE A 316 5.45 14.86 11.40
CA PHE A 316 5.99 14.11 10.29
C PHE A 316 7.49 13.88 10.43
N GLN A 317 7.87 12.62 10.47
CA GLN A 317 9.26 12.17 10.44
C GLN A 317 9.53 11.38 9.16
N GLU A 318 10.81 11.32 8.75
CA GLU A 318 11.23 10.44 7.67
C GLU A 318 11.03 8.96 8.07
N PHE A 319 10.84 8.10 7.08
CA PHE A 319 10.75 6.67 7.30
C PHE A 319 12.10 6.13 7.77
N GLN A 320 12.11 5.31 8.82
CA GLN A 320 13.33 4.72 9.36
C GLN A 320 13.95 3.73 8.38
N ILE A 321 15.24 3.88 8.13
CA ILE A 321 16.01 3.03 7.24
C ILE A 321 16.53 1.84 8.06
N PRO A 322 16.18 0.58 7.71
CA PRO A 322 16.75 -0.60 8.36
C PRO A 322 18.27 -0.74 8.10
N GLU A 323 18.98 -1.40 9.00
CA GLU A 323 20.44 -1.58 8.91
C GLU A 323 20.89 -2.27 7.62
N ASN A 324 20.09 -3.20 7.10
CA ASN A 324 20.41 -3.99 5.89
C ASN A 324 19.92 -3.34 4.59
N ILE A 325 19.54 -2.04 4.61
CA ILE A 325 19.20 -1.27 3.44
C ILE A 325 20.32 -0.29 3.10
N TYR A 326 20.73 -0.31 1.86
CA TYR A 326 21.76 0.56 1.28
C TYR A 326 21.11 1.53 0.30
N LEU A 327 21.36 2.81 0.50
CA LEU A 327 20.89 3.86 -0.40
C LEU A 327 21.89 4.06 -1.53
N THR A 328 21.48 3.77 -2.76
CA THR A 328 22.37 3.79 -3.94
C THR A 328 21.79 4.70 -5.02
N SER A 329 22.65 5.50 -5.67
CA SER A 329 22.26 6.36 -6.78
C SER A 329 22.11 5.54 -8.06
N LEU A 330 20.88 5.46 -8.58
CA LEU A 330 20.56 4.75 -9.81
C LEU A 330 19.92 5.68 -10.84
N ASN A 331 20.11 5.35 -12.11
CA ASN A 331 19.32 5.94 -13.17
C ASN A 331 17.88 5.41 -13.10
N TYR A 332 16.92 6.31 -13.01
CA TYR A 332 15.49 5.98 -12.83
C TYR A 332 14.90 5.20 -14.01
N ASP A 333 15.44 5.39 -15.21
CA ASP A 333 14.93 4.77 -16.43
C ASP A 333 15.49 3.36 -16.63
N SER A 334 16.80 3.18 -16.48
CA SER A 334 17.48 1.91 -16.71
C SER A 334 17.58 1.04 -15.45
N GLY A 335 17.46 1.61 -14.25
CA GLY A 335 17.71 0.91 -13.00
C GLY A 335 19.19 0.51 -12.76
N LEU A 336 20.11 1.00 -13.59
CA LEU A 336 21.54 0.78 -13.46
C LEU A 336 22.19 1.85 -12.58
N LYS A 337 23.40 1.53 -12.05
CA LYS A 337 24.18 2.50 -11.29
C LYS A 337 24.43 3.75 -12.11
N SER A 338 24.15 4.92 -11.51
CA SER A 338 24.30 6.21 -12.21
C SER A 338 25.77 6.56 -12.44
N ALA A 339 26.09 7.11 -13.62
CA ALA A 339 27.36 7.72 -13.91
C ALA A 339 27.36 9.23 -13.58
N ALA A 340 28.55 9.83 -13.46
CA ALA A 340 28.69 11.27 -13.23
C ALA A 340 28.07 12.06 -14.40
N GLY A 341 27.24 13.08 -14.08
CA GLY A 341 26.58 13.93 -15.09
C GLY A 341 25.32 13.34 -15.72
N GLU A 342 24.89 12.15 -15.31
CA GLU A 342 23.66 11.51 -15.81
C GLU A 342 22.40 12.24 -15.31
N LYS A 343 21.37 12.26 -16.14
CA LYS A 343 20.05 12.82 -15.79
C LYS A 343 19.14 11.72 -15.22
N ASN A 344 18.05 12.13 -14.57
CA ASN A 344 17.03 11.22 -13.99
C ASN A 344 17.60 10.25 -12.93
N ILE A 345 18.47 10.76 -12.06
CA ILE A 345 19.03 9.99 -10.95
C ILE A 345 18.05 9.97 -9.79
N ILE A 346 17.90 8.81 -9.16
CA ILE A 346 17.17 8.62 -7.90
C ILE A 346 18.06 7.93 -6.88
N THR A 347 17.78 8.16 -5.61
CA THR A 347 18.28 7.33 -4.53
C THR A 347 17.36 6.12 -4.36
N GLU A 348 17.89 4.93 -4.56
CA GLU A 348 17.16 3.68 -4.46
C GLU A 348 17.54 2.92 -3.20
N ALA A 349 16.55 2.28 -2.56
CA ALA A 349 16.73 1.44 -1.39
C ALA A 349 16.96 -0.02 -1.82
N LEU A 350 18.15 -0.53 -1.64
CA LEU A 350 18.55 -1.85 -2.08
C LEU A 350 18.98 -2.72 -0.90
N LYS A 351 18.68 -4.02 -0.96
CA LYS A 351 19.28 -5.05 -0.11
C LYS A 351 20.70 -5.34 -0.58
N LEU A 352 21.53 -5.96 0.25
CA LEU A 352 22.91 -6.29 -0.11
C LEU A 352 22.99 -7.16 -1.39
N GLU A 353 22.12 -8.14 -1.51
CA GLU A 353 22.03 -9.01 -2.72
C GLU A 353 21.63 -8.22 -3.99
N ASP A 354 20.79 -7.19 -3.86
CA ASP A 354 20.41 -6.33 -4.98
C ASP A 354 21.63 -5.53 -5.48
N ILE A 355 22.47 -5.05 -4.55
CA ILE A 355 23.70 -4.29 -4.87
C ILE A 355 24.68 -5.17 -5.62
N ASN A 356 24.89 -6.41 -5.16
CA ASN A 356 25.81 -7.36 -5.79
C ASN A 356 25.38 -7.71 -7.22
N ASN A 357 24.13 -7.52 -7.56
CA ASN A 357 23.54 -7.79 -8.88
C ASN A 357 23.32 -6.54 -9.74
N LEU A 358 23.74 -5.34 -9.31
CA LEU A 358 23.46 -4.08 -10.02
C LEU A 358 23.98 -4.06 -11.47
N ASP A 359 25.17 -4.62 -11.71
CA ASP A 359 25.77 -4.66 -13.04
C ASP A 359 25.11 -5.69 -13.97
N ASN A 360 24.30 -6.58 -13.41
CA ASN A 360 23.59 -7.66 -14.08
C ASN A 360 22.04 -7.45 -14.06
N ASN A 361 21.59 -6.21 -14.22
CA ASN A 361 20.15 -5.94 -14.22
C ASN A 361 19.47 -6.55 -15.46
N ASN A 362 18.85 -7.70 -15.25
CA ASN A 362 18.23 -8.50 -16.29
C ASN A 362 16.73 -8.17 -16.43
N LEU A 363 16.22 -8.29 -17.65
CA LEU A 363 14.77 -8.29 -17.88
C LEU A 363 14.19 -9.60 -17.33
N ILE A 364 13.34 -9.50 -16.32
CA ILE A 364 12.73 -10.66 -15.65
C ILE A 364 11.57 -11.18 -16.48
N LEU A 365 11.70 -12.38 -17.02
CA LEU A 365 10.67 -13.07 -17.81
C LEU A 365 10.12 -14.33 -17.13
N SER A 366 10.86 -14.89 -16.16
CA SER A 366 10.48 -16.09 -15.42
C SER A 366 11.15 -16.11 -14.04
N ASN A 367 10.77 -17.05 -13.18
CA ASN A 367 11.48 -17.30 -11.90
C ASN A 367 12.85 -17.93 -12.07
N ASP A 368 13.14 -18.44 -13.27
CA ASP A 368 14.42 -19.02 -13.62
C ASP A 368 15.37 -17.90 -14.10
N ARG A 369 16.43 -17.64 -13.35
CA ARG A 369 17.42 -16.59 -13.65
C ARG A 369 18.15 -16.83 -14.98
N GLU A 370 18.32 -18.09 -15.39
CA GLU A 370 18.97 -18.43 -16.66
C GLU A 370 18.13 -18.06 -17.90
N LYS A 371 16.80 -17.99 -17.75
CA LYS A 371 15.86 -17.58 -18.82
C LYS A 371 15.69 -16.06 -18.93
N ASN A 372 16.26 -15.29 -18.01
CA ASN A 372 16.15 -13.83 -18.05
C ASN A 372 17.24 -13.23 -18.94
N VAL A 373 16.86 -12.22 -19.73
CA VAL A 373 17.72 -11.60 -20.74
C VAL A 373 18.27 -10.28 -20.21
N LYS A 374 19.55 -10.00 -20.48
CA LYS A 374 20.19 -8.74 -20.08
C LYS A 374 19.47 -7.55 -20.72
N PHE A 375 19.13 -6.56 -19.92
CA PHE A 375 18.39 -5.36 -20.37
C PHE A 375 19.08 -4.63 -21.53
N ARG A 376 20.43 -4.55 -21.50
CA ARG A 376 21.24 -3.90 -22.54
C ARG A 376 21.14 -4.53 -23.93
N GLN A 377 20.52 -5.71 -24.06
CA GLN A 377 20.33 -6.36 -25.38
C GLN A 377 19.12 -5.82 -26.15
N PHE A 378 18.34 -4.89 -25.55
CA PHE A 378 17.14 -4.31 -26.17
C PHE A 378 17.31 -2.86 -26.63
N TYR A 379 18.54 -2.28 -26.50
CA TYR A 379 18.87 -0.91 -26.93
C TYR A 379 20.15 -0.91 -27.75
#